data_b1127c7086c07552e200738c29ea21f1
#
_entry.id   b1127c7086c07552e200738c29ea21f1
#
_cell.length_a   1.000
_cell.length_b   1.000
_cell.length_c   1.000
_cell.angle_alpha   90.00
_cell.angle_beta   90.00
_cell.angle_gamma   90.00
#
_symmetry.space_group_name_H-M   'P 1'
#
loop_
_entity.id
_entity.type
_entity.pdbx_description
1 polymer ?
#
loop_
_entity_poly.entity_id
_entity_poly.type
_entity_poly.pdbx_seq_one_letter_code
_entity_poly.pdbx_strand_id
1 'polypeptide(L)'
;MSADHFDEKDRTEPTDAHIRYSKKKQKYVLVKQVSGNQIDENRLLSYVEETLDKDFETELLTSDVKMELNEEVYRQPDIEESGEMKQKVKKLNSLLKKYRSTTVSYLFGEETQVLDSDTISSWLQIKHSGISIDKDAAADYISNMANKYNTIYVPRTFHTSLGTDVTVSDNEYGYRIDQDAELTQLLEDLKSGENVSREPVYSSSGMKRNGTDDLAGSYIEVSLDSQHLWLYKDGALVTETDIVSGAPTPERETYRGAWPIAYKASPFTLSSEEYGYAER
;
A
#
# COMPACT_ATOMS: atom_id res chain seq x y z
N MET A 1 20.49 -31.53 -55.61
CA MET A 1 20.79 -30.60 -54.51
C MET A 1 21.37 -31.43 -53.37
N SER A 2 22.62 -31.18 -53.00
CA SER A 2 23.27 -31.88 -51.91
C SER A 2 22.71 -31.33 -50.60
N ALA A 3 22.17 -32.19 -49.75
CA ALA A 3 21.57 -31.84 -48.47
C ALA A 3 22.60 -31.39 -47.42
N ASP A 4 23.88 -31.34 -47.75
CA ASP A 4 24.99 -31.12 -46.85
C ASP A 4 25.22 -29.65 -46.43
N HIS A 5 24.41 -28.70 -46.94
CA HIS A 5 24.56 -27.27 -46.64
C HIS A 5 23.63 -26.74 -45.54
N PHE A 6 22.83 -27.61 -44.95
CA PHE A 6 21.89 -27.23 -43.88
C PHE A 6 22.22 -28.00 -42.58
N ASP A 7 23.36 -27.70 -41.97
CA ASP A 7 23.69 -28.28 -40.68
C ASP A 7 22.70 -27.72 -39.62
N GLU A 8 21.91 -28.62 -39.02
CA GLU A 8 20.93 -28.26 -37.97
C GLU A 8 21.56 -27.61 -36.76
N LYS A 9 22.86 -27.81 -36.54
CA LYS A 9 23.56 -27.32 -35.37
C LYS A 9 23.73 -25.80 -35.33
N ASP A 10 23.67 -25.10 -36.43
CA ASP A 10 23.86 -23.67 -36.55
C ASP A 10 22.54 -22.89 -36.75
N ARG A 11 21.40 -23.58 -36.62
CA ARG A 11 20.09 -22.93 -36.76
C ARG A 11 19.65 -22.26 -35.48
N THR A 12 19.34 -20.99 -35.59
CA THR A 12 18.79 -20.18 -34.52
C THR A 12 17.30 -19.96 -34.77
N GLU A 13 16.45 -20.30 -33.78
CA GLU A 13 15.04 -19.93 -33.83
C GLU A 13 14.83 -18.44 -33.61
N PRO A 14 13.83 -17.82 -34.24
CA PRO A 14 13.48 -16.44 -33.95
C PRO A 14 13.02 -16.30 -32.51
N THR A 15 13.33 -15.16 -31.91
CA THR A 15 12.85 -14.83 -30.59
C THR A 15 12.14 -13.48 -30.60
N ASP A 16 11.02 -13.41 -29.91
CA ASP A 16 10.19 -12.21 -29.81
C ASP A 16 10.83 -11.10 -28.99
N ALA A 17 10.54 -9.87 -29.38
CA ALA A 17 10.81 -8.72 -28.54
C ALA A 17 9.97 -8.80 -27.26
N HIS A 18 10.58 -8.60 -26.11
CA HIS A 18 9.88 -8.65 -24.83
C HIS A 18 10.49 -7.74 -23.78
N ILE A 19 9.68 -7.39 -22.78
CA ILE A 19 10.13 -6.61 -21.62
C ILE A 19 10.52 -7.58 -20.51
N ARG A 20 11.69 -7.37 -19.89
CA ARG A 20 12.10 -8.12 -18.72
C ARG A 20 12.76 -7.23 -17.67
N TYR A 21 12.68 -7.64 -16.40
CA TYR A 21 13.48 -7.04 -15.34
C TYR A 21 14.89 -7.62 -15.34
N SER A 22 15.90 -6.77 -15.44
CA SER A 22 17.31 -7.16 -15.36
C SER A 22 17.83 -7.04 -13.92
N LYS A 23 18.02 -8.16 -13.23
CA LYS A 23 18.59 -8.18 -11.87
C LYS A 23 19.98 -7.50 -11.83
N LYS A 24 20.81 -7.66 -12.85
CA LYS A 24 22.15 -7.03 -12.92
C LYS A 24 22.09 -5.51 -13.04
N LYS A 25 21.14 -4.99 -13.83
CA LYS A 25 20.97 -3.54 -14.06
C LYS A 25 19.97 -2.92 -13.08
N GLN A 26 19.29 -3.72 -12.26
CA GLN A 26 18.25 -3.29 -11.32
C GLN A 26 17.15 -2.45 -11.98
N LYS A 27 16.81 -2.74 -13.24
CA LYS A 27 15.80 -2.02 -14.01
C LYS A 27 15.16 -2.89 -15.08
N TYR A 28 14.03 -2.41 -15.60
CA TYR A 28 13.39 -3.00 -16.77
C TYR A 28 14.17 -2.67 -18.04
N VAL A 29 14.32 -3.64 -18.92
CA VAL A 29 14.96 -3.51 -20.22
C VAL A 29 14.06 -4.11 -21.30
N LEU A 30 14.10 -3.53 -22.49
CA LEU A 30 13.56 -4.12 -23.69
C LEU A 30 14.62 -5.08 -24.26
N VAL A 31 14.24 -6.31 -24.44
CA VAL A 31 15.01 -7.29 -25.22
C VAL A 31 14.46 -7.23 -26.64
N LYS A 32 15.32 -6.93 -27.59
CA LYS A 32 14.96 -6.87 -29.01
C LYS A 32 14.71 -8.26 -29.53
N GLN A 33 13.86 -8.34 -30.54
CA GLN A 33 13.69 -9.56 -31.31
C GLN A 33 15.02 -9.97 -31.96
N VAL A 34 15.14 -11.27 -32.22
CA VAL A 34 16.22 -11.83 -33.00
C VAL A 34 15.57 -12.58 -34.15
N SER A 35 15.90 -12.18 -35.37
CA SER A 35 15.53 -12.95 -36.56
C SER A 35 16.32 -14.25 -36.54
N GLY A 36 15.63 -15.36 -36.66
CA GLY A 36 16.28 -16.66 -36.80
C GLY A 36 16.86 -16.89 -38.18
N ASN A 37 17.58 -17.98 -38.34
CA ASN A 37 17.99 -18.48 -39.67
C ASN A 37 17.30 -19.82 -39.97
N GLN A 38 16.21 -20.13 -39.30
CA GLN A 38 15.40 -21.30 -39.55
C GLN A 38 14.48 -21.03 -40.75
N ILE A 39 14.57 -21.83 -41.78
CA ILE A 39 13.78 -21.68 -43.00
C ILE A 39 12.31 -21.97 -42.70
N ASP A 40 11.44 -21.11 -43.19
CA ASP A 40 10.01 -21.37 -43.30
C ASP A 40 9.71 -21.99 -44.65
N GLU A 41 9.24 -23.25 -44.65
CA GLU A 41 9.01 -24.02 -45.90
C GLU A 41 8.02 -23.34 -46.81
N ASN A 42 6.96 -22.75 -46.30
CA ASN A 42 5.95 -22.08 -47.11
C ASN A 42 6.51 -20.79 -47.75
N ARG A 43 7.25 -20.00 -46.98
CA ARG A 43 7.91 -18.79 -47.48
C ARG A 43 8.99 -19.12 -48.52
N LEU A 44 9.73 -20.19 -48.31
CA LEU A 44 10.70 -20.67 -49.30
C LEU A 44 10.02 -21.07 -50.59
N LEU A 45 8.91 -21.81 -50.50
CA LEU A 45 8.15 -22.22 -51.72
C LEU A 45 7.65 -20.98 -52.47
N SER A 46 7.00 -20.05 -51.77
CA SER A 46 6.53 -18.81 -52.42
C SER A 46 7.67 -18.00 -53.04
N TYR A 47 8.80 -17.90 -52.37
CA TYR A 47 9.98 -17.20 -52.89
C TYR A 47 10.53 -17.89 -54.17
N VAL A 48 10.58 -19.20 -54.15
CA VAL A 48 11.01 -19.99 -55.37
C VAL A 48 10.03 -19.79 -56.50
N GLU A 49 8.73 -19.88 -56.27
CA GLU A 49 7.67 -19.66 -57.26
C GLU A 49 7.78 -18.26 -57.89
N GLU A 50 7.84 -17.19 -57.04
CA GLU A 50 7.95 -15.81 -57.52
C GLU A 50 9.24 -15.55 -58.32
N THR A 51 10.35 -16.19 -57.93
CA THR A 51 11.62 -16.02 -58.61
C THR A 51 11.61 -16.74 -59.97
N LEU A 52 11.04 -17.96 -60.02
CA LEU A 52 10.88 -18.70 -61.26
C LEU A 52 9.96 -17.98 -62.24
N ASP A 53 8.84 -17.42 -61.77
CA ASP A 53 7.92 -16.67 -62.62
C ASP A 53 8.59 -15.44 -63.24
N LYS A 54 9.41 -14.70 -62.49
CA LYS A 54 10.19 -13.57 -63.00
C LYS A 54 11.25 -13.99 -64.02
N ASP A 55 11.92 -15.12 -63.80
CA ASP A 55 12.93 -15.64 -64.70
C ASP A 55 12.32 -16.23 -66.01
N PHE A 56 11.11 -16.79 -65.91
CA PHE A 56 10.34 -17.24 -67.13
C PHE A 56 9.95 -16.06 -68.01
N GLU A 57 9.62 -14.89 -67.46
CA GLU A 57 9.31 -13.70 -68.26
C GLU A 57 10.53 -13.10 -68.96
N THR A 58 11.78 -13.40 -68.48
CA THR A 58 13.04 -12.84 -69.00
C THR A 58 13.83 -13.72 -69.95
N GLU A 59 13.31 -14.86 -70.45
CA GLU A 59 13.97 -15.79 -71.42
C GLU A 59 15.31 -16.40 -70.92
N LEU A 60 15.57 -16.51 -69.61
CA LEU A 60 16.86 -16.95 -69.06
C LEU A 60 16.95 -18.43 -68.71
N LEU A 61 16.26 -19.33 -69.40
CA LEU A 61 16.24 -20.78 -69.13
C LEU A 61 17.41 -21.59 -69.72
N THR A 62 18.55 -21.03 -70.10
CA THR A 62 19.68 -21.75 -70.73
C THR A 62 20.89 -21.93 -69.81
N SER A 63 20.86 -21.52 -68.53
CA SER A 63 21.96 -21.69 -67.61
C SER A 63 21.48 -22.02 -66.20
N ASP A 64 22.34 -22.60 -65.34
CA ASP A 64 22.08 -22.88 -63.96
C ASP A 64 21.70 -21.57 -63.21
N VAL A 65 20.48 -21.46 -62.75
CA VAL A 65 20.00 -20.33 -61.95
C VAL A 65 20.52 -20.50 -60.53
N LYS A 66 21.39 -19.62 -60.10
CA LYS A 66 21.80 -19.52 -58.71
C LYS A 66 20.84 -18.58 -57.99
N MET A 67 20.06 -19.13 -57.08
CA MET A 67 19.20 -18.39 -56.20
C MET A 67 19.91 -18.12 -54.87
N GLU A 68 20.07 -16.85 -54.48
CA GLU A 68 20.51 -16.49 -53.15
C GLU A 68 19.27 -16.32 -52.26
N LEU A 69 19.24 -17.05 -51.14
CA LEU A 69 18.15 -16.93 -50.17
C LEU A 69 18.26 -15.59 -49.46
N ASN A 70 17.20 -14.80 -49.47
CA ASN A 70 17.10 -13.56 -48.73
C ASN A 70 16.48 -13.77 -47.33
N GLU A 71 16.40 -12.71 -46.55
CA GLU A 71 15.85 -12.80 -45.18
C GLU A 71 14.36 -13.16 -45.13
N GLU A 72 13.64 -13.03 -46.24
CA GLU A 72 12.19 -13.30 -46.30
C GLU A 72 11.83 -14.79 -46.21
N VAL A 73 12.76 -15.69 -46.51
CA VAL A 73 12.56 -17.13 -46.44
C VAL A 73 12.69 -17.70 -45.03
N TYR A 74 13.20 -16.92 -44.10
CA TYR A 74 13.38 -17.36 -42.72
C TYR A 74 12.14 -17.08 -41.88
N ARG A 75 11.95 -17.88 -40.85
CA ARG A 75 10.94 -17.58 -39.80
C ARG A 75 11.23 -16.27 -39.17
N GLN A 76 10.23 -15.41 -39.11
CA GLN A 76 10.33 -14.12 -38.45
C GLN A 76 9.77 -14.20 -37.02
N PRO A 77 10.22 -13.34 -36.10
CA PRO A 77 9.60 -13.23 -34.79
C PRO A 77 8.15 -12.73 -34.95
N ASP A 78 7.26 -13.23 -34.08
CA ASP A 78 5.86 -12.80 -34.06
C ASP A 78 5.69 -11.38 -33.48
N ILE A 79 6.58 -10.99 -32.59
CA ILE A 79 6.55 -9.69 -31.92
C ILE A 79 7.87 -8.94 -32.16
N GLU A 80 7.75 -7.80 -32.81
CA GLU A 80 8.86 -6.88 -33.02
C GLU A 80 8.90 -5.75 -31.99
N GLU A 81 10.07 -5.10 -31.86
CA GLU A 81 10.26 -3.93 -31.03
C GLU A 81 9.31 -2.79 -31.44
N SER A 82 8.45 -2.34 -30.51
CA SER A 82 7.50 -1.26 -30.77
C SER A 82 7.77 -0.02 -29.93
N GLY A 83 7.24 1.13 -30.39
CA GLY A 83 7.26 2.37 -29.63
C GLY A 83 6.51 2.24 -28.29
N GLU A 84 5.43 1.44 -28.25
CA GLU A 84 4.67 1.17 -27.04
C GLU A 84 5.49 0.41 -26.00
N MET A 85 6.27 -0.59 -26.42
CA MET A 85 7.17 -1.33 -25.52
C MET A 85 8.24 -0.40 -24.90
N LYS A 86 8.82 0.50 -25.69
CA LYS A 86 9.78 1.51 -25.19
C LYS A 86 9.15 2.42 -24.15
N GLN A 87 7.91 2.90 -24.40
CA GLN A 87 7.16 3.72 -23.45
C GLN A 87 6.82 2.94 -22.20
N LYS A 88 6.41 1.68 -22.30
CA LYS A 88 6.12 0.81 -21.15
C LYS A 88 7.36 0.60 -20.27
N VAL A 89 8.53 0.34 -20.86
CA VAL A 89 9.81 0.23 -20.13
C VAL A 89 10.14 1.53 -19.41
N LYS A 90 9.94 2.69 -20.04
CA LYS A 90 10.16 4.00 -19.42
C LYS A 90 9.23 4.23 -18.23
N LYS A 91 7.94 3.90 -18.37
CA LYS A 91 6.94 4.01 -17.29
C LYS A 91 7.29 3.11 -16.11
N LEU A 92 7.64 1.84 -16.36
CA LEU A 92 8.02 0.88 -15.32
C LEU A 92 9.27 1.32 -14.55
N ASN A 93 10.29 1.82 -15.26
CA ASN A 93 11.50 2.31 -14.60
C ASN A 93 11.26 3.59 -13.80
N SER A 94 10.38 4.48 -14.27
CA SER A 94 9.97 5.67 -13.53
C SER A 94 9.25 5.28 -12.23
N LEU A 95 8.32 4.34 -12.30
CA LEU A 95 7.59 3.84 -11.13
C LEU A 95 8.51 3.14 -10.14
N LEU A 96 9.43 2.30 -10.62
CA LEU A 96 10.43 1.64 -9.79
C LEU A 96 11.32 2.65 -9.05
N LYS A 97 11.74 3.72 -9.74
CA LYS A 97 12.51 4.81 -9.13
C LYS A 97 11.71 5.51 -8.03
N LYS A 98 10.42 5.81 -8.29
CA LYS A 98 9.53 6.42 -7.31
C LYS A 98 9.48 5.59 -6.02
N TYR A 99 9.10 4.33 -6.11
CA TYR A 99 9.02 3.44 -4.93
C TYR A 99 10.34 3.36 -4.14
N ARG A 100 11.47 3.38 -4.82
CA ARG A 100 12.80 3.31 -4.18
C ARG A 100 13.29 4.61 -3.56
N SER A 101 12.59 5.71 -3.77
CA SER A 101 12.97 7.02 -3.23
C SER A 101 11.90 7.62 -2.32
N THR A 102 10.73 7.01 -2.20
CA THR A 102 9.63 7.49 -1.37
C THR A 102 9.85 7.12 0.08
N THR A 103 9.53 8.05 0.96
CA THR A 103 9.43 7.85 2.41
C THR A 103 8.12 8.40 2.92
N VAL A 104 7.54 7.76 3.95
CA VAL A 104 6.33 8.25 4.62
C VAL A 104 6.65 8.46 6.11
N SER A 105 6.55 9.70 6.56
CA SER A 105 6.74 10.06 7.96
C SER A 105 5.38 10.16 8.64
N TYR A 106 5.08 9.20 9.50
CA TYR A 106 3.87 9.18 10.31
C TYR A 106 4.07 10.02 11.56
N LEU A 107 3.20 11.02 11.74
CA LEU A 107 3.28 11.96 12.87
C LEU A 107 2.33 11.51 13.99
N PHE A 108 2.86 11.44 15.21
CA PHE A 108 2.12 11.13 16.42
C PHE A 108 2.39 12.22 17.47
N GLY A 109 2.03 13.46 17.14
CA GLY A 109 2.41 14.65 17.91
C GLY A 109 3.90 14.95 17.79
N GLU A 110 4.64 14.84 18.88
CA GLU A 110 6.10 15.04 18.89
C GLU A 110 6.88 13.80 18.42
N GLU A 111 6.24 12.62 18.43
CA GLU A 111 6.85 11.40 17.92
C GLU A 111 6.62 11.25 16.41
N THR A 112 7.63 10.72 15.75
CA THR A 112 7.56 10.41 14.30
C THR A 112 8.03 8.97 14.04
N GLN A 113 7.25 8.22 13.28
CA GLN A 113 7.67 6.92 12.77
C GLN A 113 7.86 7.01 11.26
N VAL A 114 9.08 6.73 10.79
CA VAL A 114 9.41 6.80 9.37
C VAL A 114 9.29 5.42 8.75
N LEU A 115 8.48 5.32 7.69
CA LEU A 115 8.50 4.23 6.75
C LEU A 115 9.49 4.60 5.64
N ASP A 116 10.65 3.98 5.67
CA ASP A 116 11.76 4.28 4.78
C ASP A 116 11.65 3.57 3.42
N SER A 117 12.45 4.04 2.47
CA SER A 117 12.49 3.52 1.10
C SER A 117 13.01 2.07 1.02
N ASP A 118 13.79 1.61 1.99
CA ASP A 118 14.31 0.24 2.01
C ASP A 118 13.20 -0.74 2.40
N THR A 119 12.40 -0.39 3.40
CA THR A 119 11.20 -1.14 3.79
C THR A 119 10.20 -1.19 2.64
N ILE A 120 9.89 -0.03 2.01
CA ILE A 120 9.00 0.03 0.84
C ILE A 120 9.55 -0.83 -0.31
N SER A 121 10.86 -0.79 -0.55
CA SER A 121 11.50 -1.58 -1.61
C SER A 121 11.41 -3.08 -1.35
N SER A 122 11.38 -3.52 -0.08
CA SER A 122 11.22 -4.93 0.29
C SER A 122 9.83 -5.47 -0.07
N TRP A 123 8.82 -4.62 -0.16
CA TRP A 123 7.45 -4.97 -0.55
C TRP A 123 7.24 -5.04 -2.07
N LEU A 124 8.25 -4.69 -2.87
CA LEU A 124 8.10 -4.66 -4.32
C LEU A 124 8.07 -6.08 -4.91
N GLN A 125 6.93 -6.45 -5.46
CA GLN A 125 6.77 -7.64 -6.29
C GLN A 125 7.09 -7.30 -7.75
N ILE A 126 8.32 -7.61 -8.17
CA ILE A 126 8.83 -7.27 -9.49
C ILE A 126 8.66 -8.47 -10.42
N LYS A 127 7.74 -8.36 -11.40
CA LYS A 127 7.50 -9.35 -12.44
C LYS A 127 7.94 -8.80 -13.81
N HIS A 128 8.14 -9.66 -14.80
CA HIS A 128 8.46 -9.18 -16.17
C HIS A 128 7.37 -8.27 -16.74
N SER A 129 6.11 -8.54 -16.40
CA SER A 129 4.94 -7.78 -16.86
C SER A 129 4.71 -6.46 -16.13
N GLY A 130 5.26 -6.27 -14.93
CA GLY A 130 5.01 -5.07 -14.13
C GLY A 130 5.54 -5.12 -12.70
N ILE A 131 5.18 -4.08 -11.95
CA ILE A 131 5.51 -3.90 -10.53
C ILE A 131 4.20 -3.80 -9.75
N SER A 132 4.13 -4.46 -8.61
CA SER A 132 3.08 -4.28 -7.61
C SER A 132 3.69 -4.18 -6.21
N ILE A 133 2.93 -3.60 -5.29
CA ILE A 133 3.24 -3.63 -3.86
C ILE A 133 2.62 -4.89 -3.26
N ASP A 134 3.35 -5.54 -2.39
CA ASP A 134 2.83 -6.57 -1.49
C ASP A 134 1.93 -5.89 -0.47
N LYS A 135 0.61 -6.05 -0.66
CA LYS A 135 -0.39 -5.41 0.21
C LYS A 135 -0.44 -6.03 1.58
N ASP A 136 -0.14 -7.31 1.71
CA ASP A 136 -0.16 -8.01 2.99
C ASP A 136 1.01 -7.51 3.86
N ALA A 137 2.20 -7.37 3.29
CA ALA A 137 3.35 -6.79 3.98
C ALA A 137 3.11 -5.31 4.40
N ALA A 138 2.44 -4.52 3.56
CA ALA A 138 2.06 -3.16 3.90
C ALA A 138 0.99 -3.13 5.01
N ALA A 139 0.00 -4.02 4.99
CA ALA A 139 -1.01 -4.15 6.03
C ALA A 139 -0.40 -4.59 7.36
N ASP A 140 0.54 -5.54 7.35
CA ASP A 140 1.29 -5.96 8.54
C ASP A 140 2.07 -4.79 9.17
N TYR A 141 2.68 -3.93 8.36
CA TYR A 141 3.35 -2.74 8.86
C TYR A 141 2.36 -1.79 9.56
N ILE A 142 1.20 -1.53 8.93
CA ILE A 142 0.15 -0.69 9.50
C ILE A 142 -0.41 -1.32 10.79
N SER A 143 -0.62 -2.62 10.83
CA SER A 143 -1.07 -3.35 12.01
C SER A 143 -0.08 -3.23 13.18
N ASN A 144 1.21 -3.37 12.91
CA ASN A 144 2.25 -3.17 13.92
C ASN A 144 2.29 -1.72 14.43
N MET A 145 2.11 -0.75 13.54
CA MET A 145 1.99 0.66 13.89
C MET A 145 0.73 0.92 14.74
N ALA A 146 -0.40 0.31 14.38
CA ALA A 146 -1.64 0.40 15.14
C ALA A 146 -1.49 -0.21 16.55
N ASN A 147 -0.87 -1.37 16.66
CA ASN A 147 -0.58 -2.01 17.95
C ASN A 147 0.31 -1.15 18.86
N LYS A 148 1.21 -0.36 18.27
CA LYS A 148 2.08 0.53 19.03
C LYS A 148 1.39 1.82 19.47
N TYR A 149 0.55 2.40 18.61
CA TYR A 149 0.07 3.77 18.79
C TYR A 149 -1.43 3.91 19.06
N ASN A 150 -2.23 2.87 18.94
CA ASN A 150 -3.63 2.93 19.37
C ASN A 150 -3.70 3.11 20.89
N THR A 151 -4.64 3.94 21.34
CA THR A 151 -4.85 4.21 22.77
C THR A 151 -6.25 3.84 23.24
N ILE A 152 -7.25 3.82 22.33
CA ILE A 152 -8.58 3.30 22.60
C ILE A 152 -8.51 1.76 22.77
N TYR A 153 -9.26 1.22 23.71
CA TYR A 153 -9.29 -0.20 24.12
C TYR A 153 -7.96 -0.73 24.69
N VAL A 154 -7.02 0.15 24.97
CA VAL A 154 -5.75 -0.22 25.59
C VAL A 154 -5.81 0.21 27.07
N PRO A 155 -5.54 -0.71 28.02
CA PRO A 155 -5.43 -0.34 29.43
C PRO A 155 -4.40 0.77 29.62
N ARG A 156 -4.74 1.77 30.45
CA ARG A 156 -3.85 2.89 30.74
C ARG A 156 -3.65 3.08 32.23
N THR A 157 -2.47 3.48 32.62
CA THR A 157 -2.19 3.99 33.97
C THR A 157 -2.62 5.44 34.02
N PHE A 158 -3.46 5.78 35.01
CA PHE A 158 -3.93 7.13 35.26
C PHE A 158 -3.55 7.56 36.66
N HIS A 159 -2.88 8.70 36.75
CA HIS A 159 -2.56 9.31 38.04
C HIS A 159 -3.76 10.13 38.52
N THR A 160 -4.37 9.71 39.63
CA THR A 160 -5.62 10.30 40.13
C THR A 160 -5.36 11.59 40.92
N SER A 161 -6.40 12.42 41.05
CA SER A 161 -6.40 13.61 41.92
C SER A 161 -6.17 13.27 43.39
N LEU A 162 -6.38 12.03 43.81
CA LEU A 162 -6.07 11.52 45.14
C LEU A 162 -4.59 11.14 45.34
N GLY A 163 -3.75 11.31 44.30
CA GLY A 163 -2.31 11.04 44.36
C GLY A 163 -1.95 9.56 44.26
N THR A 164 -2.82 8.73 43.67
CA THR A 164 -2.57 7.30 43.47
C THR A 164 -2.68 6.93 41.98
N ASP A 165 -1.92 5.94 41.56
CA ASP A 165 -2.02 5.42 40.21
C ASP A 165 -3.06 4.30 40.13
N VAL A 166 -3.94 4.37 39.14
CA VAL A 166 -4.94 3.35 38.82
C VAL A 166 -4.81 2.86 37.37
N THR A 167 -5.11 1.61 37.16
CA THR A 167 -5.21 1.07 35.79
C THR A 167 -6.66 1.16 35.33
N VAL A 168 -6.91 1.91 34.25
CA VAL A 168 -8.20 1.98 33.59
C VAL A 168 -8.18 0.95 32.44
N SER A 169 -8.93 -0.16 32.60
CA SER A 169 -8.97 -1.24 31.62
C SER A 169 -10.02 -1.03 30.55
N ASP A 170 -11.21 -0.54 30.93
CA ASP A 170 -12.32 -0.29 30.01
C ASP A 170 -12.19 1.12 29.43
N ASN A 171 -11.40 1.23 28.38
CA ASN A 171 -11.02 2.50 27.79
C ASN A 171 -11.60 2.61 26.37
N GLU A 172 -12.70 3.35 26.23
CA GLU A 172 -13.34 3.66 24.95
C GLU A 172 -12.96 5.05 24.41
N TYR A 173 -12.00 5.71 25.04
CA TYR A 173 -11.48 7.00 24.61
C TYR A 173 -10.09 6.84 24.01
N GLY A 174 -9.82 7.54 22.91
CA GLY A 174 -8.47 7.64 22.35
C GLY A 174 -8.40 7.51 20.84
N TYR A 175 -7.18 7.28 20.38
CA TYR A 175 -6.86 7.14 18.97
C TYR A 175 -6.94 5.68 18.53
N ARG A 176 -7.54 5.47 17.36
CA ARG A 176 -7.54 4.19 16.65
C ARG A 176 -7.26 4.42 15.17
N ILE A 177 -6.19 3.82 14.68
CA ILE A 177 -5.87 3.83 13.25
C ILE A 177 -6.92 3.00 12.51
N ASP A 178 -7.51 3.56 11.46
CA ASP A 178 -8.32 2.84 10.47
C ASP A 178 -7.36 2.14 9.51
N GLN A 179 -7.10 0.87 9.76
CA GLN A 179 -6.07 0.13 9.02
C GLN A 179 -6.39 -0.03 7.54
N ASP A 180 -7.66 -0.17 7.16
CA ASP A 180 -8.07 -0.33 5.76
C ASP A 180 -8.00 0.99 5.00
N ALA A 181 -8.49 2.07 5.62
CA ALA A 181 -8.38 3.41 5.05
C ALA A 181 -6.91 3.86 4.96
N GLU A 182 -6.09 3.54 5.98
CA GLU A 182 -4.66 3.85 5.99
C GLU A 182 -3.91 3.07 4.91
N LEU A 183 -4.23 1.78 4.70
CA LEU A 183 -3.63 1.00 3.62
C LEU A 183 -3.95 1.62 2.25
N THR A 184 -5.18 2.06 2.06
CA THR A 184 -5.60 2.73 0.83
C THR A 184 -4.82 4.02 0.60
N GLN A 185 -4.73 4.87 1.63
CA GLN A 185 -3.98 6.12 1.58
C GLN A 185 -2.48 5.89 1.37
N LEU A 186 -1.88 4.93 2.07
CA LEU A 186 -0.47 4.58 1.89
C LEU A 186 -0.16 4.16 0.45
N LEU A 187 -1.01 3.33 -0.15
CA LEU A 187 -0.83 2.92 -1.54
C LEU A 187 -0.94 4.10 -2.53
N GLU A 188 -1.73 5.12 -2.23
CA GLU A 188 -1.80 6.36 -3.01
C GLU A 188 -0.54 7.21 -2.84
N ASP A 189 -0.06 7.38 -1.61
CA ASP A 189 1.18 8.09 -1.32
C ASP A 189 2.36 7.45 -2.06
N LEU A 190 2.48 6.13 -2.02
CA LEU A 190 3.54 5.40 -2.74
C LEU A 190 3.45 5.57 -4.27
N LYS A 191 2.24 5.64 -4.84
CA LYS A 191 2.05 5.90 -6.29
C LYS A 191 2.47 7.31 -6.69
N SER A 192 2.27 8.30 -5.82
CA SER A 192 2.69 9.68 -6.07
C SER A 192 4.21 9.76 -6.26
N GLY A 193 4.94 9.00 -5.45
CA GLY A 193 6.41 8.97 -5.42
C GLY A 193 7.01 10.21 -4.77
N GLU A 194 6.24 10.91 -3.97
CA GLU A 194 6.69 12.06 -3.17
C GLU A 194 6.92 11.62 -1.72
N ASN A 195 7.82 12.29 -1.02
CA ASN A 195 7.96 12.10 0.41
C ASN A 195 6.78 12.77 1.11
N VAL A 196 6.11 12.00 1.96
CA VAL A 196 4.91 12.44 2.67
C VAL A 196 5.19 12.52 4.17
N SER A 197 4.63 13.55 4.82
CA SER A 197 4.63 13.67 6.27
C SER A 197 3.21 14.00 6.71
N ARG A 198 2.57 13.08 7.46
CA ARG A 198 1.18 13.21 7.88
C ARG A 198 0.86 12.33 9.09
N GLU A 199 -0.25 12.60 9.72
CA GLU A 199 -0.85 11.63 10.63
C GLU A 199 -1.43 10.44 9.88
N PRO A 200 -1.53 9.25 10.51
CA PRO A 200 -2.29 8.14 9.92
C PRO A 200 -3.78 8.48 9.85
N VAL A 201 -4.51 7.71 9.03
CA VAL A 201 -5.98 7.80 8.99
C VAL A 201 -6.55 7.18 10.26
N TYR A 202 -7.36 7.92 10.99
CA TYR A 202 -7.96 7.47 12.24
C TYR A 202 -9.45 7.16 12.08
N SER A 203 -9.93 6.08 12.70
CA SER A 203 -11.36 5.80 12.91
C SER A 203 -11.88 6.41 14.23
N SER A 204 -10.97 6.70 15.16
CA SER A 204 -11.24 7.44 16.40
C SER A 204 -10.05 8.29 16.76
N SER A 205 -10.28 9.44 17.39
CA SER A 205 -9.21 10.36 17.81
C SER A 205 -9.48 10.92 19.20
N GLY A 206 -8.42 11.12 19.97
CA GLY A 206 -8.44 11.84 21.24
C GLY A 206 -8.30 13.35 21.05
N MET A 207 -8.27 14.10 22.15
CA MET A 207 -8.13 15.57 22.11
C MET A 207 -6.75 16.03 21.69
N LYS A 208 -5.72 15.28 22.04
CA LYS A 208 -4.32 15.60 21.75
C LYS A 208 -3.59 14.32 21.36
N ARG A 209 -2.63 14.46 20.47
CA ARG A 209 -1.74 13.36 20.14
C ARG A 209 -0.32 13.70 20.56
N ASN A 210 0.26 12.87 21.43
CA ASN A 210 1.68 12.91 21.72
C ASN A 210 2.17 11.49 22.05
N GLY A 211 2.66 10.78 21.03
CA GLY A 211 2.95 9.35 21.17
C GLY A 211 1.71 8.56 21.58
N THR A 212 1.70 8.02 22.78
CA THR A 212 0.56 7.32 23.39
C THR A 212 -0.25 8.20 24.36
N ASP A 213 0.15 9.44 24.62
CA ASP A 213 -0.63 10.40 25.42
C ASP A 213 -1.71 11.06 24.56
N ASP A 214 -2.95 11.04 25.03
CA ASP A 214 -4.13 11.53 24.32
C ASP A 214 -5.10 12.37 25.17
N LEU A 215 -4.81 12.58 26.46
CA LEU A 215 -5.73 13.27 27.39
C LEU A 215 -5.62 14.80 27.36
N ALA A 216 -4.53 15.37 26.98
CA ALA A 216 -4.30 16.82 26.84
C ALA A 216 -4.58 17.65 28.12
N GLY A 217 -4.67 17.03 29.27
CA GLY A 217 -4.97 17.71 30.56
C GLY A 217 -6.38 18.26 30.66
N SER A 218 -7.31 17.91 29.74
CA SER A 218 -8.72 18.36 29.80
C SER A 218 -9.63 17.13 29.91
N TYR A 219 -10.09 16.86 31.11
CA TYR A 219 -10.91 15.69 31.43
C TYR A 219 -11.78 15.90 32.66
N ILE A 220 -12.74 15.02 32.83
CA ILE A 220 -13.49 14.88 34.09
C ILE A 220 -13.03 13.58 34.74
N GLU A 221 -12.56 13.70 35.98
CA GLU A 221 -12.24 12.56 36.84
C GLU A 221 -13.39 12.35 37.85
N VAL A 222 -13.80 11.10 38.00
CA VAL A 222 -14.81 10.72 38.99
C VAL A 222 -14.27 9.58 39.83
N SER A 223 -14.16 9.79 41.12
CA SER A 223 -13.87 8.75 42.09
C SER A 223 -15.19 8.19 42.63
N LEU A 224 -15.51 6.96 42.27
CA LEU A 224 -16.70 6.29 42.78
C LEU A 224 -16.58 5.93 44.27
N ASP A 225 -15.36 5.72 44.75
CA ASP A 225 -15.12 5.33 46.13
C ASP A 225 -15.23 6.53 47.07
N SER A 226 -14.74 7.71 46.66
CA SER A 226 -14.87 8.96 47.47
C SER A 226 -16.11 9.75 47.11
N GLN A 227 -16.90 9.36 46.11
CA GLN A 227 -18.07 10.07 45.62
C GLN A 227 -17.76 11.53 45.29
N HIS A 228 -16.65 11.75 44.56
CA HIS A 228 -16.16 13.08 44.25
C HIS A 228 -15.78 13.21 42.78
N LEU A 229 -15.96 14.40 42.21
CA LEU A 229 -15.70 14.75 40.80
C LEU A 229 -14.74 15.94 40.75
N TRP A 230 -13.75 15.85 39.87
CA TRP A 230 -12.84 16.94 39.48
C TRP A 230 -12.99 17.21 37.98
N LEU A 231 -13.07 18.46 37.58
CA LEU A 231 -13.03 18.92 36.20
C LEU A 231 -11.72 19.65 35.96
N TYR A 232 -10.92 19.12 35.04
CA TYR A 232 -9.70 19.75 34.59
C TYR A 232 -9.88 20.32 33.17
N LYS A 233 -9.22 21.46 32.92
CA LYS A 233 -9.08 22.06 31.60
C LYS A 233 -7.65 22.56 31.45
N ASP A 234 -6.97 22.09 30.40
CA ASP A 234 -5.58 22.43 30.08
C ASP A 234 -4.62 22.22 31.28
N GLY A 235 -4.85 21.17 32.06
CA GLY A 235 -4.08 20.80 33.25
C GLY A 235 -4.46 21.59 34.53
N ALA A 236 -5.36 22.57 34.44
CA ALA A 236 -5.81 23.33 35.61
C ALA A 236 -7.14 22.81 36.15
N LEU A 237 -7.25 22.68 37.46
CA LEU A 237 -8.52 22.37 38.11
C LEU A 237 -9.50 23.54 37.93
N VAL A 238 -10.64 23.28 37.31
CA VAL A 238 -11.70 24.29 37.08
C VAL A 238 -12.72 24.26 38.19
N THR A 239 -13.14 23.07 38.60
CA THR A 239 -14.09 22.88 39.69
C THR A 239 -14.00 21.46 40.24
N GLU A 240 -14.45 21.30 41.46
CA GLU A 240 -14.64 19.99 42.09
C GLU A 240 -15.92 20.00 42.91
N THR A 241 -16.52 18.84 43.08
CA THR A 241 -17.78 18.70 43.85
C THR A 241 -18.01 17.28 44.29
N ASP A 242 -18.74 17.12 45.38
CA ASP A 242 -19.27 15.84 45.78
C ASP A 242 -20.40 15.42 44.81
N ILE A 243 -20.49 14.14 44.56
CA ILE A 243 -21.49 13.52 43.66
C ILE A 243 -22.16 12.33 44.37
N VAL A 244 -23.19 11.83 43.72
CA VAL A 244 -23.78 10.51 44.03
C VAL A 244 -23.72 9.66 42.77
N SER A 245 -23.03 8.54 42.84
CA SER A 245 -23.00 7.56 41.77
C SER A 245 -24.15 6.55 41.88
N GLY A 246 -24.31 5.72 40.88
CA GLY A 246 -25.29 4.62 40.89
C GLY A 246 -25.06 3.68 42.07
N ALA A 247 -26.15 3.06 42.58
CA ALA A 247 -26.05 2.08 43.65
C ALA A 247 -25.18 0.89 43.22
N PRO A 248 -24.39 0.32 44.16
CA PRO A 248 -23.47 -0.78 43.81
C PRO A 248 -24.19 -2.12 43.62
N THR A 249 -25.11 -2.15 42.68
CA THR A 249 -25.83 -3.35 42.23
C THR A 249 -25.59 -3.52 40.71
N PRO A 250 -25.64 -4.76 40.19
CA PRO A 250 -25.38 -5.00 38.77
C PRO A 250 -26.23 -4.18 37.79
N GLU A 251 -27.43 -3.79 38.21
CA GLU A 251 -28.38 -3.05 37.37
C GLU A 251 -28.19 -1.52 37.46
N ARG A 252 -27.49 -1.03 38.46
CA ARG A 252 -27.45 0.40 38.81
C ARG A 252 -26.05 0.96 39.05
N GLU A 253 -25.04 0.10 38.98
CA GLU A 253 -23.67 0.56 39.20
C GLU A 253 -23.21 1.52 38.10
N THR A 254 -22.44 2.53 38.48
CA THR A 254 -21.73 3.36 37.53
C THR A 254 -20.51 2.62 37.07
N TYR A 255 -20.43 2.37 35.75
CA TYR A 255 -19.31 1.64 35.17
C TYR A 255 -18.00 2.38 35.31
N ARG A 256 -16.91 1.63 35.59
CA ARG A 256 -15.54 2.15 35.64
C ARG A 256 -14.95 2.10 34.22
N GLY A 257 -14.20 3.14 33.83
CA GLY A 257 -13.56 3.19 32.52
C GLY A 257 -13.23 4.61 32.08
N ALA A 258 -12.91 4.80 30.82
CA ALA A 258 -12.70 6.11 30.21
C ALA A 258 -13.52 6.21 28.91
N TRP A 259 -14.29 7.27 28.79
CA TRP A 259 -15.20 7.50 27.67
C TRP A 259 -15.08 8.93 27.14
N PRO A 260 -15.34 9.16 25.84
CA PRO A 260 -15.57 10.50 25.31
C PRO A 260 -16.86 11.09 25.86
N ILE A 261 -16.91 12.41 26.06
CA ILE A 261 -18.16 13.12 26.37
C ILE A 261 -19.05 13.06 25.13
N ALA A 262 -20.17 12.33 25.22
CA ALA A 262 -21.06 12.12 24.08
C ALA A 262 -21.83 13.40 23.69
N TYR A 263 -22.36 14.13 24.68
CA TYR A 263 -23.09 15.38 24.45
C TYR A 263 -23.15 16.25 25.70
N LYS A 264 -23.57 17.49 25.55
CA LYS A 264 -23.88 18.44 26.61
C LYS A 264 -25.33 18.90 26.45
N ALA A 265 -26.07 18.91 27.55
CA ALA A 265 -27.46 19.40 27.55
C ALA A 265 -27.70 20.32 28.76
N SER A 266 -28.50 21.38 28.54
CA SER A 266 -28.99 22.27 29.56
C SER A 266 -30.19 23.04 29.01
N PRO A 267 -31.37 23.01 29.64
CA PRO A 267 -31.74 22.16 30.78
C PRO A 267 -31.79 20.67 30.40
N PHE A 268 -31.67 19.79 31.38
CA PHE A 268 -31.74 18.35 31.19
C PHE A 268 -32.77 17.75 32.15
N THR A 269 -33.70 16.93 31.65
CA THR A 269 -34.70 16.20 32.42
C THR A 269 -34.28 14.76 32.58
N LEU A 270 -34.01 14.35 33.80
CA LEU A 270 -33.86 12.95 34.17
C LEU A 270 -35.24 12.33 34.35
N SER A 271 -35.57 11.30 33.60
CA SER A 271 -36.79 10.53 33.74
C SER A 271 -36.48 9.08 34.09
N SER A 272 -37.21 8.52 35.01
CA SER A 272 -37.18 7.12 35.37
C SER A 272 -38.60 6.62 35.61
N GLU A 273 -38.92 5.46 35.11
CA GLU A 273 -40.24 4.82 35.33
C GLU A 273 -40.47 4.56 36.83
N GLU A 274 -39.41 4.34 37.60
CA GLU A 274 -39.48 4.00 39.02
C GLU A 274 -39.48 5.23 39.93
N TYR A 275 -38.78 6.31 39.56
CA TYR A 275 -38.56 7.47 40.42
C TYR A 275 -39.17 8.78 39.90
N GLY A 276 -39.87 8.72 38.77
CA GLY A 276 -40.40 9.91 38.12
C GLY A 276 -39.33 10.69 37.35
N TYR A 277 -39.49 12.01 37.28
CA TYR A 277 -38.55 12.89 36.57
C TYR A 277 -38.12 14.05 37.48
N ALA A 278 -36.87 14.48 37.27
CA ALA A 278 -36.31 15.68 37.87
C ALA A 278 -35.82 16.61 36.79
N GLU A 279 -36.23 17.88 36.83
CA GLU A 279 -35.73 18.96 35.98
C GLU A 279 -34.62 19.75 36.75
N ARG A 280 -33.53 20.06 36.09
CA ARG A 280 -32.51 20.99 36.54
C ARG A 280 -32.11 21.96 35.44
#